data_e9f962505589b70e2c224a4c97a08c35
#
_entry.id   e9f962505589b70e2c224a4c97a08c35
#
_cell.length_a   1.000
_cell.length_b   1.000
_cell.length_c   1.000
_cell.angle_alpha   90.00
_cell.angle_beta   90.00
_cell.angle_gamma   90.00
#
_symmetry.space_group_name_H-M   'P 1'
#
loop_
_entity.id
_entity.type
_entity.pdbx_description
1 polymer ?
#
loop_
_entity_poly.entity_id
_entity_poly.type
_entity_poly.pdbx_seq_one_letter_code
_entity_poly.pdbx_strand_id
1 'polypeptide(L)'
;MLSVIVFNHAESPYTVEVTLSRTDATTRSDARAFSGTIDVEPDGQADREGVAERRRYLIEYGLYEDNSDLTDQDHVHYYPGDEDESGTLSFDIDSSGTLTRR
;
A
#
# COMPACT_ATOMS: atom_id res chain seq x y z
N MET A 1 3.03 -15.21 2.09
CA MET A 1 2.02 -14.13 2.11
C MET A 1 2.69 -12.80 1.85
N LEU A 2 1.96 -11.90 1.24
CA LEU A 2 2.44 -10.54 1.02
C LEU A 2 2.37 -9.72 2.32
N SER A 3 3.32 -8.81 2.47
CA SER A 3 3.34 -7.83 3.55
C SER A 3 3.48 -6.43 2.94
N VAL A 4 2.98 -5.43 3.63
CA VAL A 4 3.10 -4.03 3.22
C VAL A 4 3.86 -3.26 4.29
N ILE A 5 4.87 -2.49 3.87
CA ILE A 5 5.60 -1.61 4.77
C ILE A 5 5.63 -0.20 4.17
N VAL A 6 5.43 0.80 5.02
CA VAL A 6 5.41 2.21 4.62
C VAL A 6 6.40 2.98 5.48
N PHE A 7 7.28 3.73 4.82
CA PHE A 7 8.23 4.62 5.48
C PHE A 7 7.79 6.06 5.28
N ASN A 8 7.59 6.79 6.37
CA ASN A 8 7.20 8.19 6.32
C ASN A 8 8.41 9.09 6.53
N HIS A 9 8.81 9.81 5.47
CA HIS A 9 9.93 10.76 5.51
C HIS A 9 9.45 12.21 5.69
N ALA A 10 8.15 12.40 5.92
CA ALA A 10 7.56 13.71 6.12
C ALA A 10 7.52 14.09 7.60
N GLU A 11 7.22 15.34 7.88
CA GLU A 11 7.09 15.86 9.25
C GLU A 11 5.67 15.70 9.83
N SER A 12 4.71 15.30 9.00
CA SER A 12 3.31 15.10 9.42
C SER A 12 2.97 13.62 9.49
N PRO A 13 2.00 13.22 10.32
CA PRO A 13 1.48 11.86 10.30
C PRO A 13 0.61 11.65 9.05
N TYR A 14 0.66 10.43 8.51
CA TYR A 14 -0.12 10.05 7.33
C TYR A 14 -0.88 8.74 7.58
N THR A 15 -2.01 8.61 6.89
CA THR A 15 -2.76 7.37 6.82
C THR A 15 -2.77 6.90 5.37
N VAL A 16 -2.36 5.66 5.15
CA VAL A 16 -2.40 5.03 3.82
C VAL A 16 -3.60 4.10 3.78
N GLU A 17 -4.52 4.36 2.85
CA GLU A 17 -5.61 3.44 2.56
C GLU A 17 -5.21 2.58 1.38
N VAL A 18 -5.19 1.26 1.56
CA VAL A 18 -4.69 0.30 0.57
C VAL A 18 -5.76 -0.72 0.26
N THR A 19 -5.98 -0.96 -1.02
CA THR A 19 -6.85 -2.03 -1.50
C THR A 19 -6.10 -2.88 -2.51
N LEU A 20 -6.04 -4.18 -2.28
CA LEU A 20 -5.48 -5.16 -3.21
C LEU A 20 -6.62 -5.90 -3.89
N SER A 21 -6.69 -5.81 -5.22
CA SER A 21 -7.71 -6.45 -6.03
C SER A 21 -7.08 -7.46 -6.98
N ARG A 22 -7.64 -8.67 -7.04
CA ARG A 22 -7.15 -9.68 -7.99
C ARG A 22 -7.57 -9.33 -9.40
N THR A 23 -6.65 -9.47 -10.34
CA THR A 23 -6.89 -9.11 -11.75
C THR A 23 -7.60 -10.22 -12.52
N ASP A 24 -7.65 -11.43 -11.99
CA ASP A 24 -8.23 -12.61 -12.62
C ASP A 24 -9.64 -12.95 -12.12
N ALA A 25 -10.19 -12.17 -11.22
CA ALA A 25 -11.51 -12.41 -10.66
C ALA A 25 -12.62 -11.91 -11.60
N THR A 26 -13.75 -12.61 -11.59
CA THR A 26 -14.87 -12.31 -12.48
C THR A 26 -15.86 -11.33 -11.88
N THR A 27 -15.89 -11.19 -10.54
CA THR A 27 -16.76 -10.26 -9.84
C THR A 27 -15.95 -9.32 -8.96
N ARG A 28 -16.51 -8.15 -8.67
CA ARG A 28 -15.83 -7.14 -7.86
C ARG A 28 -15.60 -7.60 -6.43
N SER A 29 -16.57 -8.27 -5.83
CA SER A 29 -16.44 -8.79 -4.47
C SER A 29 -15.41 -9.90 -4.37
N ASP A 30 -15.31 -10.75 -5.39
CA ASP A 30 -14.31 -11.81 -5.43
C ASP A 30 -12.91 -11.28 -5.74
N ALA A 31 -12.82 -10.11 -6.38
CA ALA A 31 -11.55 -9.48 -6.71
C ALA A 31 -10.82 -8.93 -5.48
N ARG A 32 -11.57 -8.43 -4.50
CA ARG A 32 -10.96 -7.80 -3.33
C ARG A 32 -10.26 -8.83 -2.44
N ALA A 33 -8.94 -8.76 -2.38
CA ALA A 33 -8.13 -9.63 -1.55
C ALA A 33 -7.83 -9.01 -0.19
N PHE A 34 -7.68 -7.68 -0.13
CA PHE A 34 -7.39 -6.95 1.11
C PHE A 34 -7.85 -5.50 0.96
N SER A 35 -8.34 -4.94 2.05
CA SER A 35 -8.63 -3.50 2.15
C SER A 35 -8.43 -3.07 3.59
N GLY A 36 -7.65 -2.01 3.80
CA GLY A 36 -7.38 -1.52 5.14
C GLY A 36 -6.60 -0.23 5.14
N THR A 37 -6.37 0.30 6.33
CA THR A 37 -5.63 1.55 6.54
C THR A 37 -4.39 1.28 7.39
N ILE A 38 -3.33 2.05 7.13
CA ILE A 38 -2.07 1.99 7.87
C ILE A 38 -1.71 3.40 8.31
N ASP A 39 -1.64 3.62 9.62
CA ASP A 39 -1.24 4.91 10.18
C ASP A 39 0.27 4.92 10.36
N VAL A 40 0.93 5.97 9.86
CA VAL A 40 2.39 6.10 9.91
C VAL A 40 2.77 7.43 10.55
N GLU A 41 3.49 7.37 11.65
CA GLU A 41 3.96 8.57 12.35
C GLU A 41 5.06 9.30 11.57
N PRO A 42 5.28 10.61 11.84
CA PRO A 42 6.38 11.36 11.21
C PRO A 42 7.73 10.67 11.46
N ASP A 43 8.55 10.60 10.42
CA ASP A 43 9.87 9.94 10.45
C ASP A 43 9.84 8.49 10.90
N GLY A 44 8.65 7.85 10.84
CA GLY A 44 8.44 6.49 11.27
C GLY A 44 8.19 5.52 10.15
N GLN A 45 7.88 4.30 10.55
CA GLN A 45 7.47 3.26 9.62
C GLN A 45 6.35 2.43 10.23
N ALA A 46 5.53 1.84 9.39
CA ALA A 46 4.49 0.92 9.80
C ALA A 46 4.41 -0.23 8.81
N ASP A 47 4.03 -1.40 9.31
CA ASP A 47 3.93 -2.58 8.47
C ASP A 47 2.66 -3.38 8.77
N ARG A 48 2.22 -4.13 7.76
CA ARG A 48 1.13 -5.10 7.86
C ARG A 48 1.60 -6.40 7.23
N GLU A 49 1.68 -7.45 8.04
CA GLU A 49 2.08 -8.77 7.59
C GLU A 49 0.87 -9.61 7.18
N GLY A 50 1.09 -10.51 6.21
CA GLY A 50 0.09 -11.48 5.84
C GLY A 50 -1.20 -10.89 5.27
N VAL A 51 -1.11 -9.81 4.50
CA VAL A 51 -2.28 -9.11 3.98
C VAL A 51 -3.00 -9.90 2.88
N ALA A 52 -2.27 -10.68 2.08
CA ALA A 52 -2.85 -11.45 0.99
C ALA A 52 -1.88 -12.52 0.51
N GLU A 53 -2.37 -13.49 -0.27
CA GLU A 53 -1.53 -14.47 -0.94
C GLU A 53 -0.68 -13.78 -2.02
N ARG A 54 0.48 -14.35 -2.32
CA ARG A 54 1.39 -13.82 -3.31
C ARG A 54 0.89 -14.13 -4.73
N ARG A 55 0.14 -13.18 -5.30
CA ARG A 55 -0.49 -13.27 -6.63
C ARG A 55 -0.39 -11.94 -7.34
N ARG A 56 -0.97 -11.85 -8.53
CA ARG A 56 -1.10 -10.57 -9.24
C ARG A 56 -2.21 -9.74 -8.62
N TYR A 57 -1.92 -8.46 -8.39
CA TYR A 57 -2.90 -7.53 -7.84
C TYR A 57 -2.83 -6.19 -8.53
N LEU A 58 -3.98 -5.53 -8.61
CA LEU A 58 -4.06 -4.10 -8.78
C LEU A 58 -4.08 -3.52 -7.36
N ILE A 59 -3.11 -2.69 -7.05
CA ILE A 59 -2.99 -2.05 -5.74
C ILE A 59 -3.42 -0.60 -5.90
N GLU A 60 -4.55 -0.26 -5.28
CA GLU A 60 -5.03 1.11 -5.23
C GLU A 60 -4.70 1.69 -3.86
N TYR A 61 -4.24 2.93 -3.82
CA TYR A 61 -3.93 3.58 -2.56
C TYR A 61 -4.36 5.04 -2.53
N GLY A 62 -4.70 5.50 -1.33
CA GLY A 62 -4.93 6.90 -1.03
C GLY A 62 -4.07 7.30 0.15
N LEU A 63 -3.48 8.48 0.09
CA LEU A 63 -2.64 9.01 1.15
C LEU A 63 -3.31 10.23 1.77
N TYR A 64 -3.53 10.17 3.09
CA TYR A 64 -4.22 11.22 3.84
C TYR A 64 -3.29 11.82 4.88
N GLU A 65 -3.15 13.14 4.86
CA GLU A 65 -2.40 13.88 5.87
C GLU A 65 -3.33 14.20 7.06
N ASP A 66 -2.85 13.94 8.27
CA ASP A 66 -3.59 14.21 9.52
C ASP A 66 -4.99 13.57 9.54
N ASN A 67 -5.16 12.44 8.85
CA ASN A 67 -6.41 11.68 8.73
C ASN A 67 -7.55 12.42 8.03
N SER A 68 -7.29 13.52 7.35
CA SER A 68 -8.37 14.32 6.75
C SER A 68 -8.11 14.77 5.32
N ASP A 69 -6.86 15.11 4.97
CA ASP A 69 -6.54 15.70 3.68
C ASP A 69 -5.91 14.69 2.73
N LEU A 70 -6.60 14.35 1.65
CA LEU A 70 -6.06 13.48 0.61
C LEU A 70 -4.95 14.23 -0.14
N THR A 71 -3.72 13.73 -0.04
CA THR A 71 -2.55 14.35 -0.67
C THR A 71 -2.09 13.62 -1.92
N ASP A 72 -2.39 12.32 -2.03
CA ASP A 72 -2.04 11.51 -3.20
C ASP A 72 -3.02 10.36 -3.35
N GLN A 73 -3.25 9.95 -4.59
CA GLN A 73 -4.11 8.82 -4.91
C GLN A 73 -3.67 8.25 -6.25
N ASP A 74 -3.37 6.96 -6.27
CA ASP A 74 -2.90 6.31 -7.49
C ASP A 74 -3.07 4.80 -7.37
N HIS A 75 -2.58 4.09 -8.37
CA HIS A 75 -2.57 2.63 -8.38
C HIS A 75 -1.29 2.12 -9.00
N VAL A 76 -0.91 0.91 -8.61
CA VAL A 76 0.22 0.20 -9.19
C VAL A 76 -0.20 -1.25 -9.44
N HIS A 77 0.42 -1.87 -10.45
CA HIS A 77 0.24 -3.29 -10.71
C HIS A 77 1.37 -4.06 -10.04
N TYR A 78 1.02 -5.10 -9.30
CA TYR A 78 1.98 -6.00 -8.68
C TYR A 78 1.98 -7.35 -9.40
N TYR A 79 3.17 -7.77 -9.83
CA TYR A 79 3.38 -9.06 -10.49
C TYR A 79 4.41 -9.86 -9.67
N PRO A 80 4.01 -10.99 -9.06
CA PRO A 80 4.99 -11.83 -8.38
C PRO A 80 5.96 -12.42 -9.40
N GLY A 81 7.24 -12.28 -9.11
CA GLY A 81 8.30 -12.80 -9.96
C GLY A 81 9.40 -13.44 -9.14
N ASP A 82 10.37 -14.05 -9.82
CA ASP A 82 11.48 -14.73 -9.16
C ASP A 82 12.36 -13.76 -8.33
N GLU A 83 12.33 -12.49 -8.67
CA GLU A 83 13.10 -11.45 -7.98
C GLU A 83 12.45 -10.96 -6.69
N ASP A 84 11.14 -11.21 -6.51
CA ASP A 84 10.39 -10.77 -5.34
C ASP A 84 10.30 -11.89 -4.32
N GLU A 85 11.43 -12.30 -3.78
CA GLU A 85 11.50 -13.40 -2.82
C GLU A 85 10.93 -13.03 -1.46
N SER A 86 11.00 -11.75 -1.09
CA SER A 86 10.55 -11.30 0.23
C SER A 86 9.03 -11.25 0.37
N GLY A 87 8.30 -11.07 -0.74
CA GLY A 87 6.87 -10.86 -0.70
C GLY A 87 6.47 -9.58 0.03
N THR A 88 7.34 -8.59 0.06
CA THR A 88 7.10 -7.33 0.76
C THR A 88 6.92 -6.19 -0.23
N LEU A 89 5.81 -5.46 -0.08
CA LEU A 89 5.53 -4.24 -0.83
C LEU A 89 5.98 -3.05 0.01
N SER A 90 6.99 -2.32 -0.47
CA SER A 90 7.57 -1.20 0.27
C SER A 90 7.22 0.12 -0.40
N PHE A 91 6.80 1.09 0.40
CA PHE A 91 6.42 2.41 -0.05
C PHE A 91 7.13 3.49 0.76
N ASP A 92 7.38 4.62 0.12
CA ASP A 92 7.93 5.81 0.76
C ASP A 92 6.96 6.97 0.62
N ILE A 93 6.75 7.70 1.73
CA ILE A 93 6.03 8.97 1.73
C ILE A 93 7.09 10.06 1.80
N ASP A 94 7.16 10.93 0.79
CA ASP A 94 8.12 12.02 0.77
C ASP A 94 7.60 13.26 1.49
N SER A 95 8.44 14.29 1.61
CA SER A 95 8.09 15.51 2.32
C SER A 95 6.98 16.32 1.65
N SER A 96 6.67 16.04 0.39
CA SER A 96 5.58 16.70 -0.33
C SER A 96 4.24 15.98 -0.21
N GLY A 97 4.20 14.85 0.48
CA GLY A 97 2.97 14.06 0.64
C GLY A 97 2.66 13.18 -0.55
N THR A 98 3.67 12.69 -1.22
CA THR A 98 3.54 11.77 -2.36
C THR A 98 4.02 10.37 -1.95
N LEU A 99 3.23 9.35 -2.30
CA LEU A 99 3.56 7.95 -2.05
C LEU A 99 4.21 7.35 -3.28
N THR A 100 5.38 6.76 -3.10
CA THR A 100 6.08 6.06 -4.18
C THR A 100 6.44 4.65 -3.75
N ARG A 101 6.41 3.71 -4.68
CA ARG A 101 6.83 2.33 -4.43
C ARG A 101 8.34 2.24 -4.61
N ARG A 102 8.98 1.57 -3.66
CA ARG A 102 10.41 1.25 -3.75
C ARG A 102 10.69 0.22 -4.84
#